data_e12c4ce92a9e399036561206c686a7bb
#
_entry.id   e12c4ce92a9e399036561206c686a7bb
#
_cell.length_a   1.000
_cell.length_b   1.000
_cell.length_c   1.000
_cell.angle_alpha   90.00
_cell.angle_beta   90.00
_cell.angle_gamma   90.00
#
_symmetry.space_group_name_H-M   'P 1'
#
loop_
_entity.id
_entity.type
_entity.pdbx_description
1 polymer ?
#
loop_
_entity_poly.entity_id
_entity_poly.type
_entity_poly.pdbx_seq_one_letter_code
_entity_poly.pdbx_strand_id
1 'polypeptide(L)'
;MQKVSIPTLNGQGITLAALIHQPAGFDASKQYPIIVVAHPGGGVKEQASGLYAQKLAEQGLLAIAFDASYQGESTGVPRQLENPYVRSEDISAVVDYLTTLPYVDAARIGAMGICAGAGYTANAAINDRRIKAVGTVSAVNIGQMFRNGWENTVKDADALSYIEHGSQARSSDAKSAELATLPLAPMREEDAPNEELREAWEYYHTPRAQHPNAPGFMTARSLPQIITYDAYHKAEVFLTQPLQIVAGTQAGSKWMSDDLLARAASSDKSMHLIEGANHMSLYDKQPYVNEAVSVLADFFQSRL
;
A
#
# COMPACT_ATOMS: atom_id res chain seq x y z
N MET A 1 -20.69 -0.51 -5.27
CA MET A 1 -19.33 -0.72 -5.78
C MET A 1 -19.33 -0.61 -7.29
N GLN A 2 -18.39 0.16 -7.88
CA GLN A 2 -18.29 0.41 -9.32
C GLN A 2 -16.86 0.06 -9.77
N LYS A 3 -16.71 -0.83 -10.77
CA LYS A 3 -15.43 -1.15 -11.41
C LYS A 3 -15.08 -0.08 -12.44
N VAL A 4 -13.84 0.40 -12.42
CA VAL A 4 -13.33 1.41 -13.36
C VAL A 4 -11.95 1.04 -13.87
N SER A 5 -11.59 1.56 -15.03
CA SER A 5 -10.27 1.44 -15.67
C SER A 5 -9.67 2.82 -15.81
N ILE A 6 -8.46 3.01 -15.32
CA ILE A 6 -7.78 4.30 -15.23
C ILE A 6 -6.52 4.27 -16.11
N PRO A 7 -6.55 4.87 -17.31
CA PRO A 7 -5.32 5.06 -18.09
C PRO A 7 -4.36 5.98 -17.34
N THR A 8 -3.12 5.52 -17.14
CA THR A 8 -2.08 6.37 -16.55
C THR A 8 -1.50 7.32 -17.60
N LEU A 9 -1.11 8.53 -17.16
CA LEU A 9 -0.55 9.56 -18.04
C LEU A 9 0.99 9.57 -18.00
N ASN A 10 1.61 8.58 -17.38
CA ASN A 10 3.06 8.49 -17.19
C ASN A 10 3.86 8.01 -18.44
N GLY A 11 3.20 7.88 -19.58
CA GLY A 11 3.83 7.49 -20.85
C GLY A 11 4.13 5.99 -21.01
N GLN A 12 3.77 5.15 -20.02
CA GLN A 12 4.04 3.70 -20.07
C GLN A 12 2.88 2.89 -20.71
N GLY A 13 1.76 3.54 -21.04
CA GLY A 13 0.60 2.86 -21.65
C GLY A 13 -0.09 1.88 -20.69
N ILE A 14 0.03 2.09 -19.38
CA ILE A 14 -0.58 1.24 -18.36
C ILE A 14 -2.00 1.73 -18.06
N THR A 15 -2.88 0.77 -17.80
CA THR A 15 -4.25 1.02 -17.31
C THR A 15 -4.41 0.33 -15.98
N LEU A 16 -4.78 1.09 -14.93
CA LEU A 16 -5.06 0.57 -13.60
C LEU A 16 -6.51 0.08 -13.52
N ALA A 17 -6.72 -1.06 -12.88
CA ALA A 17 -8.03 -1.57 -12.54
C ALA A 17 -8.39 -1.14 -11.12
N ALA A 18 -9.57 -0.56 -10.92
CA ALA A 18 -9.97 -0.05 -9.62
C ALA A 18 -11.45 -0.30 -9.30
N LEU A 19 -11.78 -0.24 -8.01
CA LEU A 19 -13.12 -0.39 -7.45
C LEU A 19 -13.47 0.85 -6.62
N ILE A 20 -14.51 1.59 -7.04
CA ILE A 20 -15.06 2.71 -6.27
C ILE A 20 -16.16 2.15 -5.36
N HIS A 21 -16.01 2.37 -4.06
CA HIS A 21 -16.97 2.05 -3.02
C HIS A 21 -17.73 3.32 -2.64
N GLN A 22 -19.06 3.28 -2.78
CA GLN A 22 -19.94 4.42 -2.56
C GLN A 22 -20.66 4.25 -1.23
N PRO A 23 -20.84 5.33 -0.43
CA PRO A 23 -21.61 5.29 0.79
C PRO A 23 -23.10 5.05 0.53
N ALA A 24 -23.84 4.64 1.54
CA ALA A 24 -25.30 4.54 1.48
C ALA A 24 -25.90 5.90 1.14
N GLY A 25 -26.89 5.93 0.23
CA GLY A 25 -27.53 7.17 -0.21
C GLY A 25 -26.65 8.05 -1.11
N PHE A 26 -25.61 7.48 -1.74
CA PHE A 26 -24.80 8.20 -2.72
C PHE A 26 -25.65 8.84 -3.82
N ASP A 27 -25.38 10.11 -4.09
CA ASP A 27 -26.08 10.92 -5.12
C ASP A 27 -25.02 11.58 -6.02
N ALA A 28 -24.94 11.14 -7.27
CA ALA A 28 -23.93 11.61 -8.22
C ALA A 28 -24.09 13.10 -8.61
N SER A 29 -25.15 13.79 -8.18
CA SER A 29 -25.33 15.23 -8.35
C SER A 29 -24.61 16.06 -7.29
N LYS A 30 -24.10 15.43 -6.22
CA LYS A 30 -23.36 16.05 -5.11
C LYS A 30 -21.87 15.78 -5.23
N GLN A 31 -21.07 16.59 -4.54
CA GLN A 31 -19.63 16.37 -4.45
C GLN A 31 -19.24 15.80 -3.08
N TYR A 32 -18.32 14.84 -3.11
CA TYR A 32 -17.87 14.09 -1.93
C TYR A 32 -16.35 14.13 -1.79
N PRO A 33 -15.82 14.12 -0.56
CA PRO A 33 -14.43 13.73 -0.33
C PRO A 33 -14.23 12.26 -0.74
N ILE A 34 -13.03 11.92 -1.19
CA ILE A 34 -12.71 10.55 -1.57
C ILE A 34 -11.35 10.11 -1.02
N ILE A 35 -11.25 8.84 -0.65
CA ILE A 35 -10.05 8.23 -0.10
C ILE A 35 -9.49 7.23 -1.12
N VAL A 36 -8.25 7.43 -1.54
CA VAL A 36 -7.48 6.45 -2.32
C VAL A 36 -6.89 5.41 -1.37
N VAL A 37 -7.08 4.13 -1.63
CA VAL A 37 -6.63 3.03 -0.76
C VAL A 37 -5.64 2.14 -1.49
N ALA A 38 -4.36 2.20 -1.11
CA ALA A 38 -3.27 1.43 -1.71
C ALA A 38 -3.07 0.09 -0.99
N HIS A 39 -2.94 -0.99 -1.78
CA HIS A 39 -2.83 -2.36 -1.26
C HIS A 39 -1.39 -2.72 -0.80
N PRO A 40 -1.23 -3.75 0.06
CA PRO A 40 0.06 -4.30 0.45
C PRO A 40 0.94 -4.73 -0.72
N GLY A 41 2.22 -4.96 -0.48
CA GLY A 41 3.11 -5.63 -1.44
C GLY A 41 2.56 -7.03 -1.79
N GLY A 42 2.43 -7.32 -3.09
CA GLY A 42 1.86 -8.58 -3.58
C GLY A 42 0.36 -8.76 -3.38
N GLY A 43 -0.35 -7.78 -2.79
CA GLY A 43 -1.80 -7.79 -2.66
C GLY A 43 -2.53 -7.29 -3.93
N VAL A 44 -3.86 -7.32 -3.89
CA VAL A 44 -4.75 -6.79 -4.93
C VAL A 44 -5.91 -6.02 -4.30
N LYS A 45 -6.60 -5.24 -5.13
CA LYS A 45 -7.73 -4.37 -4.73
C LYS A 45 -8.89 -5.09 -4.06
N GLU A 46 -9.05 -6.40 -4.28
CA GLU A 46 -10.10 -7.22 -3.68
C GLU A 46 -9.78 -7.67 -2.24
N GLN A 47 -8.51 -7.59 -1.83
CA GLN A 47 -8.05 -8.03 -0.51
C GLN A 47 -8.14 -6.89 0.53
N ALA A 48 -7.13 -6.71 1.40
CA ALA A 48 -7.17 -5.75 2.50
C ALA A 48 -7.59 -4.33 2.07
N SER A 49 -7.08 -3.82 0.94
CA SER A 49 -7.45 -2.47 0.47
C SER A 49 -8.93 -2.35 0.09
N GLY A 50 -9.50 -3.38 -0.54
CA GLY A 50 -10.94 -3.43 -0.84
C GLY A 50 -11.79 -3.49 0.42
N LEU A 51 -11.37 -4.27 1.42
CA LEU A 51 -12.05 -4.35 2.71
C LEU A 51 -12.07 -2.98 3.42
N TYR A 52 -10.92 -2.29 3.48
CA TYR A 52 -10.84 -0.96 4.06
C TYR A 52 -11.67 0.07 3.27
N ALA A 53 -11.61 0.05 1.94
CA ALA A 53 -12.41 0.93 1.09
C ALA A 53 -13.92 0.71 1.30
N GLN A 54 -14.36 -0.55 1.38
CA GLN A 54 -15.74 -0.90 1.68
C GLN A 54 -16.16 -0.36 3.05
N LYS A 55 -15.37 -0.61 4.08
CA LYS A 55 -15.69 -0.17 5.45
C LYS A 55 -15.68 1.34 5.61
N LEU A 56 -14.80 2.07 4.92
CA LEU A 56 -14.86 3.52 4.87
C LEU A 56 -16.15 4.01 4.19
N ALA A 57 -16.61 3.31 3.15
CA ALA A 57 -17.88 3.63 2.52
C ALA A 57 -19.08 3.37 3.44
N GLU A 58 -19.04 2.34 4.28
CA GLU A 58 -20.03 2.09 5.35
C GLU A 58 -20.05 3.21 6.40
N GLN A 59 -18.93 3.92 6.58
CA GLN A 59 -18.80 5.11 7.44
C GLN A 59 -19.15 6.43 6.73
N GLY A 60 -19.67 6.38 5.51
CA GLY A 60 -20.14 7.57 4.78
C GLY A 60 -19.10 8.25 3.88
N LEU A 61 -17.91 7.68 3.70
CA LEU A 61 -16.86 8.21 2.83
C LEU A 61 -16.88 7.54 1.45
N LEU A 62 -16.57 8.29 0.38
CA LEU A 62 -16.23 7.66 -0.88
C LEU A 62 -14.80 7.08 -0.78
N ALA A 63 -14.59 5.88 -1.32
CA ALA A 63 -13.26 5.27 -1.32
C ALA A 63 -12.99 4.52 -2.63
N ILE A 64 -11.73 4.48 -3.06
CA ILE A 64 -11.30 3.74 -4.25
C ILE A 64 -10.10 2.86 -3.91
N ALA A 65 -10.24 1.55 -4.12
CA ALA A 65 -9.14 0.60 -4.08
C ALA A 65 -8.73 0.26 -5.53
N PHE A 66 -7.45 0.12 -5.79
CA PHE A 66 -6.91 -0.14 -7.13
C PHE A 66 -5.81 -1.18 -7.10
N ASP A 67 -5.62 -1.88 -8.21
CA ASP A 67 -4.44 -2.71 -8.45
C ASP A 67 -3.31 -1.83 -8.99
N ALA A 68 -2.13 -1.99 -8.43
CA ALA A 68 -0.95 -1.30 -8.93
C ALA A 68 -0.56 -1.76 -10.34
N SER A 69 0.19 -0.94 -11.05
CA SER A 69 0.84 -1.29 -12.31
C SER A 69 1.53 -2.64 -12.20
N TYR A 70 1.42 -3.48 -13.23
CA TYR A 70 1.98 -4.84 -13.33
C TYR A 70 1.31 -5.91 -12.44
N GLN A 71 0.34 -5.55 -11.60
CA GLN A 71 -0.28 -6.43 -10.61
C GLN A 71 -1.79 -6.54 -10.82
N GLY A 72 -2.41 -7.56 -10.22
CA GLY A 72 -3.86 -7.73 -10.28
C GLY A 72 -4.41 -7.75 -11.71
N GLU A 73 -5.49 -7.02 -11.93
CA GLU A 73 -6.10 -6.78 -13.25
C GLU A 73 -5.52 -5.55 -13.98
N SER A 74 -4.64 -4.77 -13.35
CA SER A 74 -3.92 -3.67 -14.00
C SER A 74 -2.97 -4.21 -15.05
N THR A 75 -2.74 -3.42 -16.11
CA THR A 75 -1.83 -3.83 -17.20
C THR A 75 -0.36 -3.60 -16.83
N GLY A 76 0.51 -3.86 -17.77
CA GLY A 76 1.96 -3.70 -17.62
C GLY A 76 2.71 -5.04 -17.63
N VAL A 77 3.89 -5.01 -18.23
CA VAL A 77 4.81 -6.15 -18.31
C VAL A 77 6.21 -5.71 -17.91
N PRO A 78 6.99 -6.58 -17.26
CA PRO A 78 6.63 -7.95 -16.84
C PRO A 78 5.59 -7.94 -15.70
N ARG A 79 4.77 -8.99 -15.64
CA ARG A 79 3.84 -9.14 -14.51
C ARG A 79 4.60 -9.30 -13.20
N GLN A 80 3.97 -8.86 -12.09
CA GLN A 80 4.55 -8.92 -10.74
C GLN A 80 5.87 -8.14 -10.58
N LEU A 81 6.07 -7.10 -11.38
CA LEU A 81 7.16 -6.15 -11.14
C LEU A 81 6.79 -5.27 -9.94
N GLU A 82 7.56 -5.35 -8.87
CA GLU A 82 7.42 -4.45 -7.71
C GLU A 82 8.38 -3.28 -7.89
N ASN A 83 7.89 -2.20 -8.47
CA ASN A 83 8.64 -0.96 -8.66
C ASN A 83 8.10 0.12 -7.73
N PRO A 84 8.82 0.47 -6.64
CA PRO A 84 8.33 1.40 -5.63
C PRO A 84 8.05 2.80 -6.17
N TYR A 85 8.78 3.25 -7.18
CA TYR A 85 8.57 4.56 -7.81
C TYR A 85 7.27 4.57 -8.61
N VAL A 86 6.98 3.50 -9.36
CA VAL A 86 5.72 3.36 -10.10
C VAL A 86 4.54 3.19 -9.15
N ARG A 87 4.71 2.43 -8.06
CA ARG A 87 3.68 2.27 -7.02
C ARG A 87 3.24 3.60 -6.41
N SER A 88 4.19 4.51 -6.17
CA SER A 88 3.88 5.86 -5.69
C SER A 88 3.21 6.71 -6.77
N GLU A 89 3.65 6.63 -8.01
CA GLU A 89 3.07 7.30 -9.17
C GLU A 89 1.65 6.82 -9.49
N ASP A 90 1.37 5.52 -9.32
CA ASP A 90 0.02 4.96 -9.52
C ASP A 90 -1.02 5.64 -8.61
N ILE A 91 -0.65 6.02 -7.38
CA ILE A 91 -1.53 6.76 -6.47
C ILE A 91 -1.87 8.13 -7.05
N SER A 92 -0.89 8.86 -7.59
CA SER A 92 -1.10 10.15 -8.26
C SER A 92 -1.93 9.98 -9.55
N ALA A 93 -1.73 8.90 -10.30
CA ALA A 93 -2.54 8.59 -11.48
C ALA A 93 -4.01 8.31 -11.11
N VAL A 94 -4.27 7.66 -9.97
CA VAL A 94 -5.63 7.54 -9.44
C VAL A 94 -6.20 8.92 -9.07
N VAL A 95 -5.41 9.80 -8.44
CA VAL A 95 -5.82 11.19 -8.15
C VAL A 95 -6.13 11.96 -9.43
N ASP A 96 -5.33 11.81 -10.50
CA ASP A 96 -5.62 12.42 -11.81
C ASP A 96 -7.03 12.04 -12.28
N TYR A 97 -7.33 10.75 -12.28
CA TYR A 97 -8.64 10.24 -12.67
C TYR A 97 -9.77 10.80 -11.79
N LEU A 98 -9.58 10.81 -10.48
CA LEU A 98 -10.59 11.28 -9.54
C LEU A 98 -10.97 12.75 -9.78
N THR A 99 -10.03 13.59 -10.20
CA THR A 99 -10.32 15.00 -10.53
C THR A 99 -11.21 15.18 -11.76
N THR A 100 -11.41 14.13 -12.57
CA THR A 100 -12.31 14.15 -13.73
C THR A 100 -13.76 13.77 -13.39
N LEU A 101 -13.99 13.23 -12.19
CA LEU A 101 -15.32 12.76 -11.78
C LEU A 101 -16.17 13.90 -11.20
N PRO A 102 -17.36 14.17 -11.74
CA PRO A 102 -18.16 15.35 -11.33
C PRO A 102 -18.64 15.29 -9.88
N TYR A 103 -18.71 14.10 -9.29
CA TYR A 103 -19.13 13.87 -7.91
C TYR A 103 -17.96 13.82 -6.91
N VAL A 104 -16.72 14.04 -7.35
CA VAL A 104 -15.55 14.14 -6.48
C VAL A 104 -15.20 15.61 -6.24
N ASP A 105 -15.04 15.96 -4.97
CA ASP A 105 -14.46 17.27 -4.60
C ASP A 105 -12.93 17.17 -4.68
N ALA A 106 -12.34 17.72 -5.72
CA ALA A 106 -10.91 17.70 -5.94
C ALA A 106 -10.09 18.43 -4.85
N ALA A 107 -10.74 19.27 -4.03
CA ALA A 107 -10.09 19.90 -2.87
C ALA A 107 -10.07 19.00 -1.62
N ARG A 108 -10.78 17.87 -1.64
CA ARG A 108 -10.96 16.97 -0.51
C ARG A 108 -10.61 15.52 -0.85
N ILE A 109 -9.40 15.29 -1.41
CA ILE A 109 -8.88 13.95 -1.70
C ILE A 109 -7.92 13.54 -0.59
N GLY A 110 -8.21 12.44 0.08
CA GLY A 110 -7.32 11.76 1.01
C GLY A 110 -6.70 10.52 0.39
N ALA A 111 -5.64 10.04 0.98
CA ALA A 111 -5.05 8.76 0.61
C ALA A 111 -4.66 7.96 1.83
N MET A 112 -4.83 6.65 1.76
CA MET A 112 -4.32 5.72 2.76
C MET A 112 -3.72 4.48 2.11
N GLY A 113 -2.91 3.77 2.88
CA GLY A 113 -2.37 2.50 2.44
C GLY A 113 -2.16 1.52 3.58
N ILE A 114 -2.06 0.26 3.23
CA ILE A 114 -1.82 -0.84 4.14
C ILE A 114 -0.45 -1.46 3.80
N CYS A 115 0.39 -1.76 4.81
CA CYS A 115 1.72 -2.36 4.63
C CYS A 115 2.62 -1.50 3.71
N ALA A 116 3.18 -2.07 2.66
CA ALA A 116 3.95 -1.34 1.64
C ALA A 116 3.12 -0.24 0.96
N GLY A 117 1.81 -0.45 0.78
CA GLY A 117 0.89 0.58 0.31
C GLY A 117 0.89 1.84 1.17
N ALA A 118 1.11 1.71 2.48
CA ALA A 118 1.24 2.84 3.39
C ALA A 118 2.52 3.66 3.12
N GLY A 119 3.64 2.99 2.91
CA GLY A 119 4.89 3.65 2.52
C GLY A 119 4.75 4.38 1.18
N TYR A 120 4.15 3.74 0.18
CA TYR A 120 3.89 4.37 -1.12
C TYR A 120 2.94 5.55 -1.02
N THR A 121 1.91 5.47 -0.16
CA THR A 121 0.99 6.58 0.08
C THR A 121 1.69 7.77 0.74
N ALA A 122 2.55 7.54 1.72
CA ALA A 122 3.35 8.60 2.33
C ALA A 122 4.26 9.27 1.29
N ASN A 123 4.92 8.48 0.44
CA ASN A 123 5.75 9.00 -0.65
C ASN A 123 4.94 9.77 -1.69
N ALA A 124 3.79 9.26 -2.12
CA ALA A 124 2.90 9.98 -3.04
C ALA A 124 2.48 11.34 -2.45
N ALA A 125 2.10 11.40 -1.17
CA ALA A 125 1.70 12.65 -0.52
C ALA A 125 2.85 13.67 -0.39
N ILE A 126 4.10 13.22 -0.27
CA ILE A 126 5.29 14.08 -0.34
C ILE A 126 5.36 14.78 -1.71
N ASN A 127 5.01 14.07 -2.78
CA ASN A 127 5.16 14.53 -4.15
C ASN A 127 3.88 15.18 -4.73
N ASP A 128 2.70 14.84 -4.22
CA ASP A 128 1.41 15.29 -4.75
C ASP A 128 0.59 16.08 -3.71
N ARG A 129 0.52 17.38 -3.87
CA ARG A 129 -0.17 18.30 -2.95
C ARG A 129 -1.70 18.26 -3.06
N ARG A 130 -2.26 17.53 -4.02
CA ARG A 130 -3.70 17.28 -4.14
C ARG A 130 -4.19 16.29 -3.07
N ILE A 131 -3.29 15.46 -2.53
CA ILE A 131 -3.57 14.62 -1.35
C ILE A 131 -3.57 15.52 -0.11
N LYS A 132 -4.71 15.64 0.56
CA LYS A 132 -4.94 16.58 1.66
C LYS A 132 -4.78 15.98 3.04
N ALA A 133 -4.99 14.66 3.19
CA ALA A 133 -4.85 13.94 4.43
C ALA A 133 -4.31 12.53 4.14
N VAL A 134 -3.48 11.99 5.03
CA VAL A 134 -2.78 10.71 4.86
C VAL A 134 -3.12 9.77 6.01
N GLY A 135 -3.60 8.57 5.68
CA GLY A 135 -3.81 7.48 6.61
C GLY A 135 -2.86 6.32 6.34
N THR A 136 -2.40 5.64 7.37
CA THR A 136 -1.58 4.42 7.20
C THR A 136 -2.01 3.33 8.17
N VAL A 137 -1.94 2.08 7.72
CA VAL A 137 -2.19 0.89 8.54
C VAL A 137 -1.00 -0.05 8.41
N SER A 138 -0.40 -0.44 9.54
CA SER A 138 0.79 -1.32 9.57
C SER A 138 1.85 -0.85 8.58
N ALA A 139 2.27 0.43 8.64
CA ALA A 139 3.10 1.04 7.61
C ALA A 139 4.44 0.31 7.42
N VAL A 140 4.77 0.06 6.16
CA VAL A 140 6.04 -0.54 5.74
C VAL A 140 6.73 0.37 4.72
N ASN A 141 7.94 0.78 5.04
CA ASN A 141 8.89 1.30 4.05
C ASN A 141 9.59 0.10 3.42
N ILE A 142 9.17 -0.28 2.21
CA ILE A 142 9.63 -1.52 1.58
C ILE A 142 11.16 -1.56 1.41
N GLY A 143 11.79 -0.44 1.15
CA GLY A 143 13.24 -0.36 1.06
C GLY A 143 13.92 -0.67 2.41
N GLN A 144 13.44 -0.10 3.50
CA GLN A 144 13.92 -0.41 4.84
C GLN A 144 13.65 -1.87 5.21
N MET A 145 12.45 -2.40 4.91
CA MET A 145 12.12 -3.79 5.19
C MET A 145 13.12 -4.76 4.52
N PHE A 146 13.47 -4.53 3.26
CA PHE A 146 14.44 -5.39 2.56
C PHE A 146 15.88 -5.16 3.00
N ARG A 147 16.25 -3.95 3.41
CA ARG A 147 17.61 -3.66 3.93
C ARG A 147 17.80 -4.13 5.37
N ASN A 148 16.83 -3.87 6.23
CA ASN A 148 17.00 -3.98 7.67
C ASN A 148 16.25 -5.18 8.28
N GLY A 149 15.49 -5.91 7.46
CA GLY A 149 14.68 -7.05 7.90
C GLY A 149 13.35 -6.61 8.53
N TRP A 150 12.52 -7.59 8.83
CA TRP A 150 11.18 -7.38 9.37
C TRP A 150 11.18 -6.68 10.73
N GLU A 151 12.15 -7.01 11.58
CA GLU A 151 12.28 -6.53 12.96
C GLU A 151 13.46 -5.56 13.15
N ASN A 152 13.98 -4.96 12.06
CA ASN A 152 15.14 -4.05 12.08
C ASN A 152 16.41 -4.67 12.68
N THR A 153 16.70 -5.91 12.33
CA THR A 153 17.83 -6.67 12.89
C THR A 153 19.03 -6.79 11.93
N VAL A 154 18.89 -6.30 10.69
CA VAL A 154 19.91 -6.40 9.62
C VAL A 154 20.50 -5.02 9.33
N LYS A 155 21.79 -4.94 8.98
CA LYS A 155 22.45 -3.69 8.61
C LYS A 155 22.35 -3.45 7.10
N ASP A 156 22.27 -2.18 6.70
CA ASP A 156 22.19 -1.77 5.29
C ASP A 156 23.30 -2.39 4.41
N ALA A 157 24.51 -2.52 4.96
CA ALA A 157 25.65 -3.08 4.23
C ALA A 157 25.43 -4.53 3.78
N ASP A 158 24.63 -5.29 4.51
CA ASP A 158 24.35 -6.70 4.20
C ASP A 158 23.36 -6.85 3.03
N ALA A 159 22.68 -5.77 2.67
CA ALA A 159 21.71 -5.74 1.56
C ALA A 159 22.35 -5.69 0.16
N LEU A 160 23.69 -5.55 0.06
CA LEU A 160 24.40 -5.53 -1.24
C LEU A 160 24.11 -6.79 -2.06
N SER A 161 24.03 -7.95 -1.41
CA SER A 161 23.72 -9.23 -2.05
C SER A 161 22.37 -9.23 -2.79
N TYR A 162 21.36 -8.49 -2.31
CA TYR A 162 20.08 -8.35 -3.01
C TYR A 162 20.22 -7.54 -4.31
N ILE A 163 21.08 -6.51 -4.33
CA ILE A 163 21.36 -5.72 -5.55
C ILE A 163 22.06 -6.61 -6.58
N GLU A 164 23.04 -7.40 -6.14
CA GLU A 164 23.76 -8.35 -7.00
C GLU A 164 22.81 -9.41 -7.57
N HIS A 165 21.97 -10.00 -6.71
CA HIS A 165 20.96 -10.98 -7.12
C HIS A 165 20.00 -10.40 -8.18
N GLY A 166 19.45 -9.22 -7.92
CA GLY A 166 18.56 -8.54 -8.87
C GLY A 166 19.25 -8.19 -10.20
N SER A 167 20.54 -7.84 -10.16
CA SER A 167 21.33 -7.56 -11.37
C SER A 167 21.59 -8.85 -12.18
N GLN A 168 21.86 -9.96 -11.51
CA GLN A 168 21.97 -11.28 -12.13
C GLN A 168 20.64 -11.73 -12.73
N ALA A 169 19.53 -11.55 -12.00
CA ALA A 169 18.19 -11.83 -12.51
C ALA A 169 17.89 -11.06 -13.81
N ARG A 170 18.20 -9.76 -13.86
CA ARG A 170 18.05 -8.96 -15.10
C ARG A 170 18.83 -9.55 -16.28
N SER A 171 20.04 -10.03 -16.03
CA SER A 171 20.90 -10.64 -17.07
C SER A 171 20.35 -12.00 -17.53
N SER A 172 19.77 -12.77 -16.64
CA SER A 172 19.09 -14.04 -16.92
C SER A 172 17.78 -13.81 -17.69
N ASP A 173 16.94 -12.90 -17.21
CA ASP A 173 15.67 -12.55 -17.82
C ASP A 173 15.81 -12.07 -19.28
N ALA A 174 16.94 -11.41 -19.61
CA ALA A 174 17.20 -10.96 -20.97
C ALA A 174 17.43 -12.14 -21.95
N LYS A 175 17.65 -13.35 -21.46
CA LYS A 175 17.95 -14.57 -22.23
C LYS A 175 16.90 -15.65 -22.09
N SER A 176 15.88 -15.44 -21.25
CA SER A 176 14.85 -16.43 -20.92
C SER A 176 13.45 -15.87 -21.13
N ALA A 177 12.52 -16.74 -21.47
CA ALA A 177 11.08 -16.39 -21.48
C ALA A 177 10.48 -16.40 -20.05
N GLU A 178 11.11 -17.13 -19.12
CA GLU A 178 10.68 -17.21 -17.73
C GLU A 178 11.54 -16.26 -16.88
N LEU A 179 10.89 -15.42 -16.11
CA LEU A 179 11.55 -14.45 -15.24
C LEU A 179 11.85 -15.06 -13.86
N ALA A 180 13.00 -14.73 -13.31
CA ALA A 180 13.31 -15.07 -11.92
C ALA A 180 12.36 -14.35 -10.95
N THR A 181 11.86 -15.07 -9.95
CA THR A 181 10.91 -14.56 -8.97
C THR A 181 11.40 -14.73 -7.53
N LEU A 182 10.86 -13.92 -6.62
CA LEU A 182 11.11 -13.99 -5.18
C LEU A 182 9.78 -13.90 -4.43
N PRO A 183 9.58 -14.67 -3.36
CA PRO A 183 8.40 -14.56 -2.53
C PRO A 183 8.34 -13.20 -1.80
N LEU A 184 7.14 -12.63 -1.69
CA LEU A 184 6.83 -11.46 -0.85
C LEU A 184 6.24 -11.87 0.51
N ALA A 185 5.71 -13.08 0.59
CA ALA A 185 5.29 -13.75 1.82
C ALA A 185 5.75 -15.22 1.74
N PRO A 186 5.84 -15.95 2.86
CA PRO A 186 6.14 -17.37 2.82
C PRO A 186 5.19 -18.11 1.87
N MET A 187 5.75 -18.93 0.97
CA MET A 187 4.94 -19.69 -0.01
C MET A 187 4.34 -20.96 0.59
N ARG A 188 4.91 -21.47 1.70
CA ARG A 188 4.45 -22.64 2.44
C ARG A 188 4.50 -22.33 3.93
N GLU A 189 3.69 -23.02 4.73
CA GLU A 189 3.63 -22.80 6.18
C GLU A 189 5.00 -23.02 6.86
N GLU A 190 5.72 -24.07 6.43
CA GLU A 190 7.03 -24.42 6.97
C GLU A 190 8.15 -23.41 6.64
N ASP A 191 7.93 -22.52 5.67
CA ASP A 191 8.88 -21.45 5.31
C ASP A 191 8.74 -20.23 6.23
N ALA A 192 7.71 -20.16 7.08
CA ALA A 192 7.47 -19.04 7.97
C ALA A 192 8.39 -19.09 9.20
N PRO A 193 9.22 -18.07 9.44
CA PRO A 193 10.18 -18.05 10.56
C PRO A 193 9.53 -17.75 11.92
N ASN A 194 8.33 -17.19 11.95
CA ASN A 194 7.59 -16.86 13.15
C ASN A 194 6.07 -16.85 12.88
N GLU A 195 5.28 -16.69 13.95
CA GLU A 195 3.82 -16.74 13.88
C GLU A 195 3.22 -15.63 12.99
N GLU A 196 3.77 -14.41 13.01
CA GLU A 196 3.26 -13.30 12.19
C GLU A 196 3.44 -13.57 10.69
N LEU A 197 4.59 -14.15 10.29
CA LEU A 197 4.83 -14.54 8.91
C LEU A 197 4.10 -15.84 8.53
N ARG A 198 3.78 -16.71 9.50
CA ARG A 198 2.84 -17.82 9.29
C ARG A 198 1.43 -17.29 8.97
N GLU A 199 0.97 -16.24 9.69
CA GLU A 199 -0.28 -15.59 9.35
C GLU A 199 -0.24 -14.92 7.94
N ALA A 200 0.92 -14.44 7.49
CA ALA A 200 1.08 -13.91 6.13
C ALA A 200 0.90 -15.04 5.08
N TRP A 201 1.52 -16.21 5.31
CA TRP A 201 1.25 -17.37 4.47
C TRP A 201 -0.24 -17.73 4.47
N GLU A 202 -0.85 -17.84 5.65
CA GLU A 202 -2.27 -18.17 5.78
C GLU A 202 -3.16 -17.20 5.01
N TYR A 203 -2.88 -15.89 5.11
CA TYR A 203 -3.63 -14.84 4.41
C TYR A 203 -3.54 -14.97 2.88
N TYR A 204 -2.33 -15.13 2.35
CA TYR A 204 -2.11 -15.08 0.90
C TYR A 204 -2.32 -16.41 0.19
N HIS A 205 -2.19 -17.55 0.89
CA HIS A 205 -2.12 -18.87 0.26
C HIS A 205 -3.19 -19.87 0.74
N THR A 206 -4.15 -19.44 1.58
CA THR A 206 -5.25 -20.27 2.05
C THR A 206 -6.61 -19.60 1.74
N PRO A 207 -7.75 -20.33 1.92
CA PRO A 207 -9.09 -19.74 1.75
C PRO A 207 -9.39 -18.54 2.66
N ARG A 208 -8.49 -18.17 3.60
CA ARG A 208 -8.63 -16.97 4.44
C ARG A 208 -8.79 -15.73 3.56
N ALA A 209 -7.89 -15.52 2.59
CA ALA A 209 -7.95 -14.37 1.69
C ALA A 209 -7.16 -14.56 0.38
N GLN A 210 -6.76 -15.79 0.02
CA GLN A 210 -6.06 -16.04 -1.24
C GLN A 210 -6.84 -15.47 -2.43
N HIS A 211 -6.11 -14.93 -3.41
CA HIS A 211 -6.70 -14.40 -4.63
C HIS A 211 -5.88 -14.82 -5.85
N PRO A 212 -6.50 -15.25 -6.97
CA PRO A 212 -5.77 -15.74 -8.15
C PRO A 212 -4.82 -14.70 -8.77
N ASN A 213 -5.12 -13.42 -8.61
CA ASN A 213 -4.28 -12.32 -9.11
C ASN A 213 -3.22 -11.85 -8.10
N ALA A 214 -3.15 -12.45 -6.92
CA ALA A 214 -2.14 -12.18 -5.88
C ALA A 214 -1.29 -13.44 -5.62
N PRO A 215 -0.33 -13.76 -6.52
CA PRO A 215 0.39 -15.03 -6.47
C PRO A 215 1.45 -15.11 -5.35
N GLY A 216 1.64 -14.05 -4.55
CA GLY A 216 2.54 -14.04 -3.39
C GLY A 216 4.03 -13.85 -3.71
N PHE A 217 4.38 -13.56 -4.96
CA PHE A 217 5.76 -13.30 -5.38
C PHE A 217 5.91 -12.05 -6.22
N MET A 218 7.14 -11.57 -6.36
CA MET A 218 7.54 -10.52 -7.29
C MET A 218 8.67 -11.00 -8.22
N THR A 219 8.93 -10.27 -9.30
CA THR A 219 10.12 -10.51 -10.14
C THR A 219 11.39 -10.13 -9.38
N ALA A 220 12.43 -10.98 -9.41
CA ALA A 220 13.70 -10.74 -8.72
C ALA A 220 14.42 -9.47 -9.22
N ARG A 221 14.19 -9.08 -10.47
CA ARG A 221 14.70 -7.83 -11.06
C ARG A 221 14.19 -6.55 -10.38
N SER A 222 13.18 -6.65 -9.51
CA SER A 222 12.67 -5.55 -8.69
C SER A 222 13.64 -5.12 -7.58
N LEU A 223 14.47 -6.04 -7.10
CA LEU A 223 15.33 -5.85 -5.92
C LEU A 223 16.19 -4.59 -5.94
N PRO A 224 16.94 -4.24 -7.02
CA PRO A 224 17.81 -3.07 -7.00
C PRO A 224 17.05 -1.76 -6.75
N GLN A 225 15.83 -1.65 -7.27
CA GLN A 225 15.00 -0.46 -7.06
C GLN A 225 14.37 -0.45 -5.67
N ILE A 226 14.00 -1.60 -5.12
CA ILE A 226 13.49 -1.72 -3.76
C ILE A 226 14.58 -1.36 -2.76
N ILE A 227 15.77 -1.95 -2.88
CA ILE A 227 16.88 -1.78 -1.94
C ILE A 227 17.32 -0.31 -1.83
N THR A 228 17.30 0.44 -2.92
CA THR A 228 17.73 1.85 -2.93
C THR A 228 16.59 2.83 -2.63
N TYR A 229 15.35 2.35 -2.52
CA TYR A 229 14.19 3.19 -2.22
C TYR A 229 14.07 3.51 -0.73
N ASP A 230 13.63 4.73 -0.43
CA ASP A 230 13.17 5.17 0.88
C ASP A 230 11.81 5.87 0.75
N ALA A 231 10.76 5.20 1.21
CA ALA A 231 9.38 5.70 1.14
C ALA A 231 9.22 7.05 1.87
N TYR A 232 10.06 7.31 2.87
CA TYR A 232 9.98 8.51 3.71
C TYR A 232 11.06 9.54 3.36
N HIS A 233 11.70 9.41 2.18
CA HIS A 233 12.71 10.36 1.73
C HIS A 233 12.14 11.78 1.69
N LYS A 234 12.76 12.72 2.45
CA LYS A 234 12.31 14.10 2.63
C LYS A 234 10.93 14.28 3.30
N ALA A 235 10.44 13.26 4.02
CA ALA A 235 9.22 13.40 4.82
C ALA A 235 9.34 14.53 5.87
N GLU A 236 10.55 14.75 6.41
CA GLU A 236 10.90 15.80 7.37
C GLU A 236 10.80 17.23 6.82
N VAL A 237 10.59 17.36 5.50
CA VAL A 237 10.43 18.66 4.82
C VAL A 237 9.07 18.77 4.15
N PHE A 238 8.63 17.70 3.47
CA PHE A 238 7.52 17.79 2.53
C PHE A 238 6.25 17.02 2.94
N LEU A 239 6.30 16.08 3.89
CA LEU A 239 5.08 15.44 4.41
C LEU A 239 4.46 16.32 5.49
N THR A 240 3.77 17.37 5.05
CA THR A 240 3.16 18.39 5.92
C THR A 240 1.64 18.23 6.08
N GLN A 241 1.02 17.32 5.32
CA GLN A 241 -0.41 17.02 5.41
C GLN A 241 -0.74 16.38 6.78
N PRO A 242 -1.97 16.55 7.29
CA PRO A 242 -2.46 15.75 8.41
C PRO A 242 -2.19 14.26 8.20
N LEU A 243 -1.68 13.58 9.23
CA LEU A 243 -1.22 12.19 9.17
C LEU A 243 -1.77 11.38 10.35
N GLN A 244 -2.56 10.35 10.06
CA GLN A 244 -2.99 9.34 11.02
C GLN A 244 -2.33 8.01 10.73
N ILE A 245 -1.54 7.51 11.68
CA ILE A 245 -0.91 6.19 11.62
C ILE A 245 -1.71 5.24 12.51
N VAL A 246 -1.96 4.02 12.03
CA VAL A 246 -2.51 2.91 12.82
C VAL A 246 -1.53 1.75 12.79
N ALA A 247 -1.16 1.23 13.94
CA ALA A 247 -0.25 0.09 14.06
C ALA A 247 -0.66 -0.84 15.19
N GLY A 248 -0.32 -2.12 15.08
CA GLY A 248 -0.52 -3.08 16.15
C GLY A 248 0.61 -3.05 17.17
N THR A 249 0.29 -3.24 18.46
CA THR A 249 1.33 -3.27 19.53
C THR A 249 2.26 -4.48 19.41
N GLN A 250 1.84 -5.55 18.71
CA GLN A 250 2.59 -6.79 18.50
C GLN A 250 3.18 -6.92 17.08
N ALA A 251 3.09 -5.86 16.25
CA ALA A 251 3.60 -5.92 14.88
C ALA A 251 5.13 -5.81 14.83
N GLY A 252 5.81 -6.81 14.27
CA GLY A 252 7.26 -6.76 14.04
C GLY A 252 7.70 -5.61 13.15
N SER A 253 6.80 -5.15 12.25
CA SER A 253 7.01 -3.98 11.37
C SER A 253 6.76 -2.63 12.03
N LYS A 254 6.33 -2.56 13.29
CA LYS A 254 5.91 -1.32 13.97
C LYS A 254 6.97 -0.22 13.93
N TRP A 255 8.23 -0.58 13.98
CA TRP A 255 9.36 0.37 13.94
C TRP A 255 9.35 1.27 12.68
N MET A 256 8.80 0.79 11.54
CA MET A 256 8.65 1.59 10.32
C MET A 256 7.51 2.61 10.45
N SER A 257 6.48 2.30 11.23
CA SER A 257 5.43 3.26 11.60
C SER A 257 5.97 4.32 12.56
N ASP A 258 6.81 3.92 13.52
CA ASP A 258 7.50 4.85 14.44
C ASP A 258 8.43 5.80 13.66
N ASP A 259 9.18 5.30 12.68
CA ASP A 259 10.05 6.09 11.81
C ASP A 259 9.26 7.11 10.98
N LEU A 260 8.13 6.70 10.40
CA LEU A 260 7.23 7.61 9.68
C LEU A 260 6.72 8.74 10.58
N LEU A 261 6.26 8.39 11.79
CA LEU A 261 5.78 9.38 12.77
C LEU A 261 6.89 10.37 13.16
N ALA A 262 8.08 9.86 13.38
CA ALA A 262 9.24 10.68 13.76
C ALA A 262 9.63 11.64 12.63
N ARG A 263 9.69 11.15 11.39
CA ARG A 263 10.19 11.91 10.23
C ARG A 263 9.19 12.89 9.64
N ALA A 264 7.89 12.61 9.68
CA ALA A 264 6.89 13.47 9.05
C ALA A 264 6.95 14.91 9.58
N ALA A 265 6.98 15.91 8.67
CA ALA A 265 6.99 17.33 9.00
C ALA A 265 5.62 17.85 9.47
N SER A 266 4.58 17.06 9.32
CA SER A 266 3.22 17.45 9.74
C SER A 266 3.17 17.87 11.21
N SER A 267 2.53 19.00 11.48
CA SER A 267 2.18 19.44 12.85
C SER A 267 0.90 18.77 13.37
N ASP A 268 0.13 18.15 12.48
CA ASP A 268 -1.11 17.41 12.76
C ASP A 268 -0.87 15.94 12.44
N LYS A 269 -0.11 15.26 13.30
CA LYS A 269 0.23 13.85 13.14
C LYS A 269 0.04 13.08 14.44
N SER A 270 -0.52 11.89 14.32
CA SER A 270 -0.73 10.99 15.46
C SER A 270 -0.60 9.52 15.06
N MET A 271 -0.35 8.68 16.05
CA MET A 271 -0.36 7.23 15.89
C MET A 271 -1.32 6.61 16.91
N HIS A 272 -2.24 5.80 16.40
CA HIS A 272 -3.13 4.96 17.21
C HIS A 272 -2.57 3.54 17.25
N LEU A 273 -2.35 3.02 18.46
CA LEU A 273 -1.88 1.66 18.67
C LEU A 273 -3.04 0.77 19.05
N ILE A 274 -3.24 -0.29 18.26
CA ILE A 274 -4.27 -1.31 18.53
C ILE A 274 -3.63 -2.43 19.36
N GLU A 275 -4.13 -2.57 20.59
CA GLU A 275 -3.59 -3.51 21.56
C GLU A 275 -3.76 -4.97 21.11
N GLY A 276 -2.69 -5.75 21.22
CA GLY A 276 -2.69 -7.18 20.86
C GLY A 276 -2.71 -7.47 19.35
N ALA A 277 -2.86 -6.45 18.48
CA ALA A 277 -2.78 -6.66 17.05
C ALA A 277 -1.33 -6.83 16.60
N ASN A 278 -1.07 -7.79 15.72
CA ASN A 278 0.15 -7.88 14.93
C ASN A 278 -0.06 -7.24 13.54
N HIS A 279 0.93 -7.29 12.66
CA HIS A 279 0.84 -6.73 11.32
C HIS A 279 -0.32 -7.32 10.51
N MET A 280 -0.44 -8.64 10.50
CA MET A 280 -1.39 -9.36 9.66
C MET A 280 -2.83 -9.32 10.20
N SER A 281 -3.01 -9.18 11.51
CA SER A 281 -4.35 -9.04 12.09
C SER A 281 -5.08 -7.78 11.64
N LEU A 282 -4.34 -6.74 11.24
CA LEU A 282 -4.89 -5.50 10.69
C LEU A 282 -5.30 -5.62 9.21
N TYR A 283 -5.13 -6.78 8.57
CA TYR A 283 -5.58 -6.97 7.19
C TYR A 283 -7.06 -7.38 7.11
N ASP A 284 -7.53 -8.24 8.02
CA ASP A 284 -8.86 -8.87 7.93
C ASP A 284 -9.53 -9.23 9.25
N LYS A 285 -8.81 -9.30 10.38
CA LYS A 285 -9.41 -9.68 11.67
C LYS A 285 -10.32 -8.56 12.18
N GLN A 286 -11.62 -8.84 12.18
CA GLN A 286 -12.68 -7.84 12.34
C GLN A 286 -12.55 -6.92 13.57
N PRO A 287 -12.19 -7.37 14.78
CA PRO A 287 -12.05 -6.43 15.90
C PRO A 287 -11.03 -5.34 15.63
N TYR A 288 -9.87 -5.71 15.11
CA TYR A 288 -8.76 -4.79 14.83
C TYR A 288 -9.03 -3.90 13.60
N VAL A 289 -9.59 -4.49 12.54
CA VAL A 289 -9.95 -3.73 11.33
C VAL A 289 -11.06 -2.72 11.63
N ASN A 290 -12.05 -3.09 12.44
CA ASN A 290 -13.13 -2.18 12.80
C ASN A 290 -12.62 -0.98 13.60
N GLU A 291 -11.70 -1.20 14.56
CA GLU A 291 -11.07 -0.13 15.33
C GLU A 291 -10.22 0.77 14.41
N ALA A 292 -9.39 0.18 13.56
CA ALA A 292 -8.57 0.93 12.60
C ALA A 292 -9.43 1.79 11.66
N VAL A 293 -10.52 1.24 11.13
CA VAL A 293 -11.47 1.97 10.26
C VAL A 293 -12.16 3.10 11.00
N SER A 294 -12.60 2.88 12.24
CA SER A 294 -13.24 3.94 13.05
C SER A 294 -12.30 5.14 13.22
N VAL A 295 -11.05 4.89 13.63
CA VAL A 295 -10.04 5.95 13.81
C VAL A 295 -9.75 6.69 12.50
N LEU A 296 -9.62 5.95 11.38
CA LEU A 296 -9.33 6.55 10.08
C LEU A 296 -10.54 7.31 9.51
N ALA A 297 -11.76 6.81 9.70
CA ALA A 297 -12.97 7.50 9.25
C ALA A 297 -13.16 8.83 9.98
N ASP A 298 -13.04 8.85 11.31
CA ASP A 298 -13.09 10.07 12.11
C ASP A 298 -12.01 11.07 11.70
N PHE A 299 -10.80 10.59 11.44
CA PHE A 299 -9.69 11.40 10.96
C PHE A 299 -10.01 12.03 9.60
N PHE A 300 -10.38 11.23 8.59
CA PHE A 300 -10.66 11.77 7.26
C PHE A 300 -11.88 12.70 7.25
N GLN A 301 -12.95 12.38 7.95
CA GLN A 301 -14.15 13.23 8.07
C GLN A 301 -13.84 14.59 8.71
N SER A 302 -12.85 14.65 9.61
CA SER A 302 -12.47 15.89 10.27
C SER A 302 -11.42 16.71 9.50
N ARG A 303 -10.78 16.14 8.48
CA ARG A 303 -9.68 16.78 7.73
C ARG A 303 -9.97 16.99 6.25
N LEU A 304 -11.03 16.42 5.71
CA LEU A 304 -11.53 16.56 4.35
C LEU A 304 -12.93 17.19 4.32
#